data_32bd8a4212939991554beecd5632cf49
#
_entry.id   32bd8a4212939991554beecd5632cf49
#
_cell.length_a   1.000
_cell.length_b   1.000
_cell.length_c   1.000
_cell.angle_alpha   90.00
_cell.angle_beta   90.00
_cell.angle_gamma   90.00
#
_symmetry.space_group_name_H-M   'P 1'
#
loop_
_entity.id
_entity.type
_entity.pdbx_description
1 polymer ?
#
loop_
_entity_poly.entity_id
_entity_poly.type
_entity_poly.pdbx_seq_one_letter_code
_entity_poly.pdbx_strand_id
1 'polypeptide(L)'
;MKTLNGDLLPWRLRPRPIPMPIESPAIVNIIQKCQSVVSVEDWTNCLSQGRSLFLPSDSSHTLELQADVHSTAFIRWTFAATRQSQIRLKITYSEGYELEPRSYPFFRTKADRLDANNGHLVGPFDDVTLDLPEKQNVIYEPFWFRTFRIMRLEITIGPALVELLSFEATQVNYPLAVKGSWKESGDVHSEKIWDVSIRTMQNCMFDGYSDCPFYEQLQ
;
A
#
# COMPACT_ATOMS: atom_id res chain seq x y z
N MET A 1 19.12 -30.26 2.58
CA MET A 1 19.55 -29.20 1.66
C MET A 1 21.07 -29.14 1.68
N LYS A 2 21.72 -29.06 0.52
CA LYS A 2 23.19 -29.04 0.40
C LYS A 2 23.63 -27.72 -0.23
N THR A 3 24.81 -27.24 0.12
CA THR A 3 25.47 -26.12 -0.58
C THR A 3 25.84 -26.54 -2.00
N LEU A 4 26.25 -25.59 -2.84
CA LEU A 4 26.78 -25.89 -4.19
C LEU A 4 27.99 -26.81 -4.17
N ASN A 5 28.74 -26.82 -3.07
CA ASN A 5 29.89 -27.70 -2.87
C ASN A 5 29.54 -29.06 -2.24
N GLY A 6 28.26 -29.35 -2.02
CA GLY A 6 27.78 -30.61 -1.45
C GLY A 6 27.77 -30.66 0.08
N ASP A 7 28.19 -29.62 0.78
CA ASP A 7 28.16 -29.56 2.23
C ASP A 7 26.72 -29.44 2.75
N LEU A 8 26.48 -29.95 3.96
CA LEU A 8 25.21 -29.77 4.63
C LEU A 8 25.10 -28.34 5.14
N LEU A 9 23.95 -27.69 4.86
CA LEU A 9 23.65 -26.40 5.45
C LEU A 9 23.54 -26.52 6.97
N PRO A 10 24.07 -25.54 7.73
CA PRO A 10 24.03 -25.56 9.20
C PRO A 10 22.62 -25.46 9.78
N TRP A 11 21.64 -25.09 8.97
CA TRP A 11 20.23 -24.99 9.38
C TRP A 11 19.37 -25.97 8.59
N ARG A 12 18.30 -26.41 9.22
CA ARG A 12 17.29 -27.27 8.61
C ARG A 12 15.99 -26.50 8.52
N LEU A 13 15.33 -26.56 7.38
CA LEU A 13 13.95 -26.11 7.25
C LEU A 13 13.06 -26.99 8.16
N ARG A 14 12.19 -26.32 8.89
CA ARG A 14 11.14 -26.98 9.70
C ARG A 14 9.79 -26.58 9.16
N PRO A 15 8.76 -27.42 9.30
CA PRO A 15 7.38 -27.03 9.02
C PRO A 15 7.02 -25.79 9.83
N ARG A 16 6.29 -24.88 9.21
CA ARG A 16 5.77 -23.68 9.87
C ARG A 16 4.86 -24.09 11.05
N PRO A 17 5.12 -23.62 12.29
CA PRO A 17 4.34 -24.03 13.46
C PRO A 17 3.05 -23.22 13.64
N ILE A 18 2.86 -22.13 12.86
CA ILE A 18 1.71 -21.25 12.92
C ILE A 18 0.94 -21.27 11.59
N PRO A 19 -0.36 -20.93 11.56
CA PRO A 19 -1.15 -20.89 10.35
C PRO A 19 -0.56 -19.98 9.28
N MET A 20 -0.83 -20.26 8.03
CA MET A 20 -0.54 -19.33 6.93
C MET A 20 -1.42 -18.09 7.07
N PRO A 21 -0.89 -16.89 6.72
CA PRO A 21 -1.71 -15.69 6.62
C PRO A 21 -2.88 -15.87 5.64
N ILE A 22 -3.95 -15.12 5.90
CA ILE A 22 -5.10 -15.02 4.99
C ILE A 22 -4.90 -13.81 4.09
N GLU A 23 -5.09 -14.00 2.81
CA GLU A 23 -5.09 -12.94 1.81
C GLU A 23 -6.51 -12.44 1.55
N SER A 24 -6.67 -11.12 1.47
CA SER A 24 -7.92 -10.47 1.10
C SER A 24 -7.65 -9.15 0.37
N PRO A 25 -8.55 -8.71 -0.53
CA PRO A 25 -8.38 -7.41 -1.19
C PRO A 25 -8.39 -6.25 -0.19
N ALA A 26 -7.48 -5.30 -0.36
CA ALA A 26 -7.59 -3.97 0.22
C ALA A 26 -8.23 -3.04 -0.80
N ILE A 27 -9.29 -2.35 -0.41
CA ILE A 27 -9.97 -1.41 -1.30
C ILE A 27 -9.27 -0.06 -1.24
N VAL A 28 -8.67 0.35 -2.35
CA VAL A 28 -7.93 1.62 -2.51
C VAL A 28 -8.41 2.29 -3.80
N ASN A 29 -9.55 2.93 -3.74
CA ASN A 29 -10.22 3.47 -4.93
C ASN A 29 -10.73 4.90 -4.79
N ILE A 30 -10.53 5.54 -3.64
CA ILE A 30 -10.95 6.92 -3.43
C ILE A 30 -9.79 7.83 -3.80
N ILE A 31 -10.00 8.69 -4.81
CA ILE A 31 -9.02 9.67 -5.24
C ILE A 31 -9.27 10.97 -4.47
N GLN A 32 -8.38 11.33 -3.57
CA GLN A 32 -8.44 12.55 -2.78
C GLN A 32 -7.89 13.76 -3.55
N LYS A 33 -6.81 13.53 -4.30
CA LYS A 33 -6.19 14.53 -5.19
C LYS A 33 -5.73 13.85 -6.48
N CYS A 34 -5.82 14.59 -7.57
CA CYS A 34 -5.32 14.16 -8.87
C CYS A 34 -4.71 15.34 -9.61
N GLN A 35 -3.42 15.22 -9.91
CA GLN A 35 -2.70 16.09 -10.83
C GLN A 35 -2.19 15.21 -11.96
N SER A 36 -2.93 15.14 -13.05
CA SER A 36 -2.69 14.24 -14.16
C SER A 36 -3.26 14.82 -15.44
N VAL A 37 -2.65 14.51 -16.57
CA VAL A 37 -3.21 14.77 -17.90
C VAL A 37 -4.30 13.76 -18.27
N VAL A 38 -4.37 12.65 -17.53
CA VAL A 38 -5.41 11.63 -17.65
C VAL A 38 -6.56 11.99 -16.71
N SER A 39 -7.78 11.73 -17.13
CA SER A 39 -8.98 12.11 -16.37
C SER A 39 -9.10 11.34 -15.05
N VAL A 40 -9.73 11.96 -14.05
CA VAL A 40 -10.06 11.30 -12.78
C VAL A 40 -10.95 10.08 -12.99
N GLU A 41 -11.84 10.12 -14.00
CA GLU A 41 -12.73 9.02 -14.34
C GLU A 41 -11.94 7.80 -14.84
N ASP A 42 -10.95 8.00 -15.72
CA ASP A 42 -10.10 6.91 -16.23
C ASP A 42 -9.26 6.30 -15.11
N TRP A 43 -8.70 7.12 -14.22
CA TRP A 43 -8.01 6.64 -13.03
C TRP A 43 -8.94 5.84 -12.12
N THR A 44 -10.15 6.30 -11.88
CA THR A 44 -11.16 5.60 -11.08
C THR A 44 -11.52 4.26 -11.69
N ASN A 45 -11.72 4.22 -13.02
CA ASN A 45 -12.00 2.97 -13.73
C ASN A 45 -10.83 1.99 -13.63
N CYS A 46 -9.59 2.47 -13.70
CA CYS A 46 -8.40 1.64 -13.53
C CYS A 46 -8.32 1.04 -12.13
N LEU A 47 -8.46 1.89 -11.10
CA LEU A 47 -8.27 1.49 -9.71
C LEU A 47 -9.42 0.61 -9.17
N SER A 48 -10.66 0.85 -9.60
CA SER A 48 -11.85 0.19 -9.04
C SER A 48 -12.45 -0.90 -9.92
N GLN A 49 -12.23 -0.83 -11.23
CA GLN A 49 -12.82 -1.78 -12.20
C GLN A 49 -11.76 -2.65 -12.89
N GLY A 50 -10.47 -2.44 -12.58
CA GLY A 50 -9.37 -3.18 -13.19
C GLY A 50 -9.22 -2.93 -14.71
N ARG A 51 -9.68 -1.78 -15.20
CA ARG A 51 -9.46 -1.39 -16.60
C ARG A 51 -8.04 -0.88 -16.76
N SER A 52 -7.38 -1.23 -17.86
CA SER A 52 -6.08 -0.66 -18.15
C SER A 52 -6.16 0.83 -18.47
N LEU A 53 -5.06 1.55 -18.24
CA LEU A 53 -4.98 2.99 -18.38
C LEU A 53 -3.75 3.37 -19.20
N PHE A 54 -3.92 4.17 -20.26
CA PHE A 54 -2.82 4.68 -21.04
C PHE A 54 -2.26 5.99 -20.46
N LEU A 55 -0.96 5.98 -20.18
CA LEU A 55 -0.19 7.11 -19.66
C LEU A 55 0.66 7.66 -20.81
N PRO A 56 0.47 8.91 -21.21
CA PRO A 56 1.20 9.52 -22.32
C PRO A 56 2.71 9.57 -22.08
N SER A 57 3.50 9.51 -23.17
CA SER A 57 4.95 9.74 -23.11
C SER A 57 5.27 11.12 -22.51
N ASP A 58 6.41 11.20 -21.84
CA ASP A 58 6.96 12.43 -21.26
C ASP A 58 5.97 13.17 -20.32
N SER A 59 5.13 12.40 -19.63
CA SER A 59 4.12 12.94 -18.70
C SER A 59 4.44 12.60 -17.25
N SER A 60 3.82 13.36 -16.34
CA SER A 60 3.89 13.11 -14.90
C SER A 60 2.50 13.12 -14.30
N HIS A 61 2.29 12.22 -13.36
CA HIS A 61 1.01 12.02 -12.70
C HIS A 61 1.22 11.94 -11.19
N THR A 62 0.41 12.68 -10.43
CA THR A 62 0.41 12.61 -8.98
C THR A 62 -1.02 12.40 -8.50
N LEU A 63 -1.23 11.32 -7.75
CA LEU A 63 -2.52 11.00 -7.13
C LEU A 63 -2.34 10.79 -5.63
N GLU A 64 -3.35 11.20 -4.86
CA GLU A 64 -3.48 10.80 -3.46
C GLU A 64 -4.69 9.87 -3.35
N LEU A 65 -4.40 8.62 -3.00
CA LEU A 65 -5.36 7.51 -2.99
C LEU A 65 -5.66 7.13 -1.54
N GLN A 66 -6.95 7.05 -1.21
CA GLN A 66 -7.40 6.64 0.12
C GLN A 66 -7.90 5.20 0.08
N ALA A 67 -7.43 4.40 1.02
CA ALA A 67 -8.05 3.11 1.34
C ALA A 67 -9.33 3.31 2.17
N ASP A 68 -10.26 2.38 2.09
CA ASP A 68 -11.51 2.39 2.87
C ASP A 68 -11.26 2.29 4.38
N VAL A 69 -10.20 1.59 4.78
CA VAL A 69 -9.72 1.47 6.15
C VAL A 69 -8.19 1.54 6.21
N HIS A 70 -7.63 1.77 7.39
CA HIS A 70 -6.20 1.60 7.62
C HIS A 70 -5.82 0.14 7.40
N SER A 71 -4.95 -0.12 6.44
CA SER A 71 -4.66 -1.46 5.92
C SER A 71 -3.18 -1.74 5.91
N THR A 72 -2.83 -3.00 6.14
CA THR A 72 -1.50 -3.55 5.93
C THR A 72 -1.56 -4.48 4.72
N ALA A 73 -0.92 -4.08 3.62
CA ALA A 73 -1.09 -4.76 2.34
C ALA A 73 0.20 -4.80 1.50
N PHE A 74 0.32 -5.83 0.68
CA PHE A 74 1.19 -5.81 -0.48
C PHE A 74 0.50 -5.06 -1.60
N ILE A 75 1.26 -4.21 -2.30
CA ILE A 75 0.76 -3.45 -3.44
C ILE A 75 1.47 -3.90 -4.70
N ARG A 76 0.73 -4.09 -5.76
CA ARG A 76 1.27 -4.54 -7.04
C ARG A 76 0.80 -3.62 -8.15
N TRP A 77 1.76 -3.16 -8.96
CA TRP A 77 1.54 -2.36 -10.14
C TRP A 77 2.10 -3.10 -11.34
N THR A 78 1.30 -3.25 -12.40
CA THR A 78 1.73 -3.92 -13.62
C THR A 78 1.70 -2.93 -14.78
N PHE A 79 2.83 -2.77 -15.46
CA PHE A 79 2.99 -1.86 -16.57
C PHE A 79 3.42 -2.60 -17.82
N ALA A 80 3.07 -2.03 -18.97
CA ALA A 80 3.64 -2.41 -20.27
C ALA A 80 3.94 -1.15 -21.09
N ALA A 81 4.89 -1.23 -22.01
CA ALA A 81 5.20 -0.13 -22.93
C ALA A 81 5.10 -0.58 -24.39
N THR A 82 4.65 0.31 -25.25
CA THR A 82 4.55 0.05 -26.71
C THR A 82 5.91 -0.03 -27.39
N ARG A 83 6.91 0.62 -26.81
CA ARG A 83 8.34 0.60 -27.17
C ARG A 83 9.15 0.61 -25.89
N GLN A 84 10.42 0.29 -25.99
CA GLN A 84 11.31 0.43 -24.83
C GLN A 84 11.18 1.81 -24.20
N SER A 85 10.92 1.85 -22.91
CA SER A 85 10.74 3.05 -22.10
C SER A 85 11.25 2.84 -20.69
N GLN A 86 11.09 3.87 -19.88
CA GLN A 86 11.39 3.83 -18.46
C GLN A 86 10.32 4.61 -17.71
N ILE A 87 9.98 4.19 -16.51
CA ILE A 87 9.15 4.96 -15.58
C ILE A 87 9.87 5.13 -14.27
N ARG A 88 9.67 6.29 -13.64
CA ARG A 88 9.97 6.46 -12.21
C ARG A 88 8.66 6.38 -11.46
N LEU A 89 8.63 5.48 -10.49
CA LEU A 89 7.49 5.24 -9.62
C LEU A 89 7.90 5.57 -8.18
N LYS A 90 7.23 6.56 -7.59
CA LYS A 90 7.41 6.88 -6.17
C LYS A 90 6.06 6.77 -5.46
N ILE A 91 6.04 6.04 -4.37
CA ILE A 91 4.83 5.80 -3.59
C ILE A 91 5.12 6.14 -2.14
N THR A 92 4.43 7.15 -1.61
CA THR A 92 4.52 7.53 -0.20
C THR A 92 3.32 6.97 0.54
N TYR A 93 3.56 6.31 1.67
CA TYR A 93 2.53 5.69 2.51
C TYR A 93 2.29 6.54 3.75
N SER A 94 1.03 6.72 4.13
CA SER A 94 0.67 7.55 5.28
C SER A 94 -0.54 6.99 6.03
N GLU A 95 -0.57 7.21 7.33
CA GLU A 95 -1.76 6.95 8.16
C GLU A 95 -2.88 7.95 7.93
N GLY A 96 -2.60 9.07 7.27
CA GLY A 96 -3.54 10.15 6.98
C GLY A 96 -2.83 11.49 6.85
N TYR A 97 -3.58 12.53 6.59
CA TYR A 97 -3.04 13.88 6.50
C TYR A 97 -2.62 14.41 7.88
N GLU A 98 -1.57 15.20 7.88
CA GLU A 98 -1.06 15.92 9.05
C GLU A 98 -0.94 17.39 8.71
N LEU A 99 -1.16 18.28 9.67
CA LEU A 99 -0.83 19.68 9.51
C LEU A 99 0.69 19.83 9.42
N GLU A 100 1.14 20.91 8.80
CA GLU A 100 2.55 21.16 8.56
C GLU A 100 3.40 20.89 9.80
N PRO A 101 4.42 20.05 9.71
CA PRO A 101 5.30 19.77 10.83
C PRO A 101 6.11 21.03 11.15
N ARG A 102 5.88 21.63 12.34
CA ARG A 102 6.56 22.85 12.74
C ARG A 102 7.96 22.63 13.30
N SER A 103 8.29 21.41 13.68
CA SER A 103 9.63 21.06 14.18
C SER A 103 9.87 19.57 14.14
N TYR A 104 11.11 19.19 13.88
CA TYR A 104 11.58 17.81 14.01
C TYR A 104 11.79 17.47 15.50
N PRO A 105 11.55 16.20 15.91
CA PRO A 105 10.99 15.11 15.12
C PRO A 105 9.54 14.72 15.47
N PHE A 106 8.94 15.28 16.50
CA PHE A 106 7.78 14.62 17.13
C PHE A 106 6.54 15.49 17.28
N PHE A 107 6.60 16.75 16.87
CA PHE A 107 5.50 17.69 17.08
C PHE A 107 4.68 17.90 15.81
N ARG A 108 4.13 16.80 15.29
CA ARG A 108 3.17 16.85 14.19
C ARG A 108 1.79 17.08 14.77
N THR A 109 1.06 18.03 14.22
CA THR A 109 -0.33 18.24 14.61
C THR A 109 -1.22 17.32 13.79
N LYS A 110 -1.79 16.33 14.46
CA LYS A 110 -2.79 15.45 13.89
C LYS A 110 -4.16 16.11 14.05
N ALA A 111 -4.67 16.71 12.97
CA ALA A 111 -6.04 17.22 12.90
C ALA A 111 -6.96 16.17 12.26
N ASP A 112 -7.87 16.57 11.37
CA ASP A 112 -8.64 15.61 10.59
C ASP A 112 -7.70 14.85 9.64
N ARG A 113 -7.59 13.55 9.88
CA ARG A 113 -6.68 12.67 9.14
C ARG A 113 -7.10 12.43 7.68
N LEU A 114 -8.30 12.87 7.30
CA LEU A 114 -8.83 12.77 5.93
C LEU A 114 -8.97 14.13 5.24
N ASP A 115 -8.59 15.22 5.89
CA ASP A 115 -8.61 16.56 5.28
C ASP A 115 -7.45 16.75 4.30
N ALA A 116 -7.70 16.41 3.05
CA ALA A 116 -6.74 16.59 1.97
C ALA A 116 -6.43 18.07 1.66
N ASN A 117 -7.31 19.01 2.01
CA ASN A 117 -7.15 20.41 1.63
C ASN A 117 -6.10 21.12 2.48
N ASN A 118 -6.11 20.85 3.79
CA ASN A 118 -5.24 21.51 4.75
C ASN A 118 -4.06 20.64 5.21
N GLY A 119 -4.07 19.35 4.87
CA GLY A 119 -3.08 18.40 5.33
C GLY A 119 -2.01 18.06 4.30
N HIS A 120 -0.90 17.55 4.82
CA HIS A 120 0.23 17.02 4.06
C HIS A 120 0.39 15.52 4.35
N LEU A 121 0.76 14.75 3.34
CA LEU A 121 1.13 13.36 3.54
C LEU A 121 2.59 13.26 3.98
N VAL A 122 2.80 12.56 5.08
CA VAL A 122 4.13 12.26 5.63
C VAL A 122 4.19 10.77 5.90
N GLY A 123 5.28 10.12 5.47
CA GLY A 123 5.47 8.70 5.70
C GLY A 123 6.66 8.13 4.94
N PRO A 124 6.96 6.85 5.13
CA PRO A 124 7.94 6.13 4.33
C PRO A 124 7.52 6.09 2.87
N PHE A 125 8.48 5.92 1.99
CA PHE A 125 8.20 5.84 0.57
C PHE A 125 9.09 4.80 -0.12
N ASP A 126 8.58 4.26 -1.22
CA ASP A 126 9.35 3.54 -2.22
C ASP A 126 9.61 4.49 -3.38
N ASP A 127 10.82 4.48 -3.93
CA ASP A 127 11.21 5.28 -5.10
C ASP A 127 12.06 4.39 -6.01
N VAL A 128 11.48 3.98 -7.12
CA VAL A 128 12.09 3.03 -8.04
C VAL A 128 12.01 3.52 -9.48
N THR A 129 13.00 3.15 -10.24
CA THR A 129 12.99 3.32 -11.69
C THR A 129 12.85 1.94 -12.32
N LEU A 130 11.86 1.78 -13.19
CA LEU A 130 11.58 0.53 -13.88
C LEU A 130 11.88 0.69 -15.37
N ASP A 131 12.72 -0.19 -15.87
CA ASP A 131 12.90 -0.35 -17.31
C ASP A 131 11.74 -1.16 -17.88
N LEU A 132 11.07 -0.63 -18.88
CA LEU A 132 9.96 -1.26 -19.57
C LEU A 132 10.41 -1.73 -20.96
N PRO A 133 10.79 -3.00 -21.13
CA PRO A 133 11.06 -3.55 -22.46
C PRO A 133 9.81 -3.50 -23.33
N GLU A 134 10.02 -3.37 -24.66
CA GLU A 134 8.92 -3.34 -25.61
C GLU A 134 8.01 -4.55 -25.46
N LYS A 135 6.71 -4.32 -25.31
CA LYS A 135 5.65 -5.36 -25.26
C LYS A 135 5.83 -6.43 -24.17
N GLN A 136 6.52 -6.10 -23.11
CA GLN A 136 6.65 -6.99 -21.93
C GLN A 136 5.97 -6.35 -20.73
N ASN A 137 5.34 -7.20 -19.92
CA ASN A 137 4.79 -6.76 -18.65
C ASN A 137 5.90 -6.67 -17.61
N VAL A 138 5.94 -5.55 -16.91
CA VAL A 138 6.83 -5.31 -15.79
C VAL A 138 6.00 -5.10 -14.54
N ILE A 139 6.31 -5.83 -13.51
CA ILE A 139 5.60 -5.78 -12.23
C ILE A 139 6.50 -5.10 -11.21
N TYR A 140 5.94 -4.12 -10.51
CA TYR A 140 6.48 -3.61 -9.27
C TYR A 140 5.62 -4.11 -8.10
N GLU A 141 6.28 -4.77 -7.15
CA GLU A 141 5.70 -5.18 -5.88
C GLU A 141 6.80 -5.06 -4.82
N PRO A 142 6.59 -4.30 -3.72
CA PRO A 142 7.58 -4.21 -2.67
C PRO A 142 7.77 -5.57 -2.00
N PHE A 143 9.01 -5.87 -1.57
CA PHE A 143 9.35 -7.14 -0.94
C PHE A 143 8.64 -7.37 0.40
N TRP A 144 8.16 -6.30 1.03
CA TRP A 144 7.46 -6.32 2.30
C TRP A 144 6.16 -5.52 2.19
N PHE A 145 5.16 -5.87 2.99
CA PHE A 145 3.91 -5.14 3.05
C PHE A 145 4.11 -3.66 3.43
N ARG A 146 3.15 -2.84 3.09
CA ARG A 146 3.07 -1.44 3.51
C ARG A 146 1.79 -1.22 4.31
N THR A 147 1.88 -0.36 5.32
CA THR A 147 0.72 0.03 6.11
C THR A 147 0.35 1.47 5.80
N PHE A 148 -0.90 1.69 5.48
CA PHE A 148 -1.38 3.00 5.04
C PHE A 148 -2.89 3.16 5.18
N ARG A 149 -3.32 4.37 5.31
CA ARG A 149 -4.69 4.82 5.07
C ARG A 149 -4.77 5.60 3.77
N ILE A 150 -3.72 6.35 3.46
CA ILE A 150 -3.59 7.15 2.24
C ILE A 150 -2.21 6.88 1.65
N MET A 151 -2.15 6.75 0.33
CA MET A 151 -0.89 6.71 -0.40
C MET A 151 -0.84 7.83 -1.43
N ARG A 152 0.33 8.43 -1.62
CA ARG A 152 0.61 9.30 -2.77
C ARG A 152 1.38 8.53 -3.80
N LEU A 153 0.83 8.47 -4.99
CA LEU A 153 1.43 7.89 -6.18
C LEU A 153 1.99 9.01 -7.04
N GLU A 154 3.26 8.96 -7.36
CA GLU A 154 3.95 9.86 -8.28
C GLU A 154 4.57 9.00 -9.39
N ILE A 155 4.11 9.17 -10.61
CA ILE A 155 4.61 8.42 -11.78
C ILE A 155 5.14 9.43 -12.80
N THR A 156 6.38 9.24 -13.24
CA THR A 156 6.97 9.96 -14.38
C THR A 156 7.19 8.98 -15.50
N ILE A 157 6.65 9.29 -16.67
CA ILE A 157 6.70 8.46 -17.87
C ILE A 157 7.84 8.92 -18.77
N GLY A 158 8.63 7.99 -19.26
CA GLY A 158 9.67 8.24 -20.26
C GLY A 158 9.14 8.44 -21.69
N PRO A 159 9.98 8.27 -22.71
CA PRO A 159 9.70 8.73 -24.07
C PRO A 159 8.69 7.89 -24.86
N ALA A 160 8.07 6.87 -24.27
CA ALA A 160 7.07 6.07 -24.95
C ALA A 160 5.76 5.98 -24.14
N LEU A 161 4.66 5.72 -24.86
CA LEU A 161 3.36 5.46 -24.26
C LEU A 161 3.46 4.22 -23.36
N VAL A 162 2.99 4.35 -22.14
CA VAL A 162 2.94 3.27 -21.14
C VAL A 162 1.48 2.94 -20.84
N GLU A 163 1.20 1.67 -20.72
CA GLU A 163 -0.08 1.15 -20.26
C GLU A 163 0.08 0.66 -18.81
N LEU A 164 -0.66 1.23 -17.88
CA LEU A 164 -0.89 0.66 -16.55
C LEU A 164 -1.97 -0.41 -16.72
N LEU A 165 -1.55 -1.66 -16.63
CA LEU A 165 -2.41 -2.83 -16.86
C LEU A 165 -3.26 -3.17 -15.64
N SER A 166 -2.67 -3.08 -14.44
CA SER A 166 -3.40 -3.34 -13.19
C SER A 166 -2.76 -2.65 -11.99
N PHE A 167 -3.60 -2.41 -11.02
CA PHE A 167 -3.24 -2.09 -9.64
C PHE A 167 -3.97 -3.06 -8.71
N GLU A 168 -3.23 -3.65 -7.80
CA GLU A 168 -3.77 -4.58 -6.81
C GLU A 168 -3.21 -4.24 -5.43
N ALA A 169 -4.05 -4.30 -4.42
CA ALA A 169 -3.65 -4.21 -3.03
C ALA A 169 -4.21 -5.41 -2.27
N THR A 170 -3.33 -6.22 -1.71
CA THR A 170 -3.68 -7.46 -1.03
C THR A 170 -3.28 -7.38 0.44
N GLN A 171 -4.26 -7.37 1.32
CA GLN A 171 -4.02 -7.52 2.75
C GLN A 171 -3.55 -8.94 3.04
N VAL A 172 -2.56 -9.06 3.90
CA VAL A 172 -2.01 -10.33 4.35
C VAL A 172 -1.98 -10.31 5.86
N ASN A 173 -2.98 -10.95 6.48
CA ASN A 173 -3.19 -10.91 7.91
C ASN A 173 -3.12 -12.31 8.53
N TYR A 174 -2.67 -12.39 9.77
CA TYR A 174 -2.79 -13.61 10.55
C TYR A 174 -4.27 -14.00 10.69
N PRO A 175 -4.64 -15.30 10.56
CA PRO A 175 -6.02 -15.75 10.65
C PRO A 175 -6.55 -15.68 12.11
N LEU A 176 -6.81 -14.48 12.57
CA LEU A 176 -7.32 -14.22 13.91
C LEU A 176 -8.76 -14.72 14.04
N ALA A 177 -8.99 -15.71 14.89
CA ALA A 177 -10.33 -16.18 15.22
C ALA A 177 -10.90 -15.35 16.38
N VAL A 178 -11.68 -14.33 16.07
CA VAL A 178 -12.36 -13.50 17.08
C VAL A 178 -13.51 -14.29 17.70
N LYS A 179 -13.39 -14.66 18.97
CA LYS A 179 -14.41 -15.41 19.72
C LYS A 179 -15.20 -14.55 20.71
N GLY A 180 -14.70 -13.36 21.00
CA GLY A 180 -15.34 -12.42 21.92
C GLY A 180 -16.09 -11.34 21.15
N SER A 181 -16.94 -10.63 21.86
CA SER A 181 -17.57 -9.40 21.41
C SER A 181 -17.75 -8.48 22.60
N TRP A 182 -17.79 -7.19 22.37
CA TRP A 182 -18.09 -6.22 23.41
C TRP A 182 -19.01 -5.14 22.87
N LYS A 183 -20.05 -4.87 23.67
CA LYS A 183 -21.00 -3.80 23.41
C LYS A 183 -21.52 -3.28 24.74
N GLU A 184 -21.44 -1.99 24.95
CA GLU A 184 -21.99 -1.33 26.11
C GLU A 184 -23.40 -0.81 25.80
N SER A 185 -24.35 -1.11 26.70
CA SER A 185 -25.72 -0.65 26.55
C SER A 185 -25.79 0.87 26.72
N GLY A 186 -26.35 1.54 25.71
CA GLY A 186 -26.48 3.00 25.69
C GLY A 186 -25.26 3.75 25.13
N ASP A 187 -24.13 3.08 24.87
CA ASP A 187 -23.02 3.69 24.18
C ASP A 187 -23.01 3.33 22.68
N VAL A 188 -23.27 4.33 21.84
CA VAL A 188 -23.31 4.20 20.38
C VAL A 188 -21.95 4.01 19.74
N HIS A 189 -20.87 4.18 20.50
CA HIS A 189 -19.49 4.08 20.00
C HIS A 189 -18.84 2.75 20.32
N SER A 190 -19.37 1.98 21.27
CA SER A 190 -18.72 0.76 21.77
C SER A 190 -18.42 -0.27 20.67
N GLU A 191 -19.37 -0.52 19.77
CA GLU A 191 -19.16 -1.45 18.66
C GLU A 191 -18.06 -0.96 17.71
N LYS A 192 -18.04 0.33 17.38
CA LYS A 192 -17.01 0.92 16.51
C LYS A 192 -15.62 0.86 17.14
N ILE A 193 -15.53 1.07 18.45
CA ILE A 193 -14.28 0.95 19.21
C ILE A 193 -13.78 -0.50 19.17
N TRP A 194 -14.69 -1.47 19.37
CA TRP A 194 -14.38 -2.89 19.23
C TRP A 194 -13.83 -3.23 17.84
N ASP A 195 -14.53 -2.84 16.79
CA ASP A 195 -14.16 -3.13 15.41
C ASP A 195 -12.80 -2.52 15.03
N VAL A 196 -12.55 -1.28 15.46
CA VAL A 196 -11.25 -0.63 15.24
C VAL A 196 -10.13 -1.36 15.99
N SER A 197 -10.39 -1.80 17.22
CA SER A 197 -9.41 -2.54 18.04
C SER A 197 -9.05 -3.87 17.39
N ILE A 198 -10.04 -4.65 16.92
CA ILE A 198 -9.80 -5.91 16.22
C ILE A 198 -9.01 -5.70 14.93
N ARG A 199 -9.38 -4.70 14.13
CA ARG A 199 -8.67 -4.38 12.90
C ARG A 199 -7.22 -3.94 13.17
N THR A 200 -6.99 -3.15 14.21
CA THR A 200 -5.64 -2.75 14.63
C THR A 200 -4.80 -3.97 15.00
N MET A 201 -5.36 -4.88 15.78
CA MET A 201 -4.69 -6.15 16.08
C MET A 201 -4.33 -6.93 14.81
N GLN A 202 -5.27 -7.07 13.87
CA GLN A 202 -5.03 -7.76 12.61
C GLN A 202 -3.89 -7.12 11.81
N ASN A 203 -3.83 -5.79 11.75
CA ASN A 203 -2.76 -5.07 11.07
C ASN A 203 -1.39 -5.22 11.76
N CYS A 204 -1.37 -5.52 13.06
CA CYS A 204 -0.16 -5.76 13.83
C CYS A 204 0.27 -7.24 13.85
N MET A 205 -0.53 -8.14 13.28
CA MET A 205 -0.28 -9.58 13.33
C MET A 205 0.15 -10.13 11.97
N PHE A 206 1.34 -10.68 11.94
CA PHE A 206 1.90 -11.42 10.81
C PHE A 206 2.57 -12.70 11.35
N ASP A 207 3.78 -13.04 10.98
CA ASP A 207 4.54 -14.16 11.60
C ASP A 207 5.03 -13.84 13.02
N GLY A 208 5.00 -12.56 13.37
CA GLY A 208 5.23 -12.00 14.69
C GLY A 208 4.13 -11.00 15.05
N TYR A 209 4.43 -10.21 16.06
CA TYR A 209 3.60 -9.08 16.47
C TYR A 209 4.41 -7.80 16.34
N SER A 210 3.78 -6.73 15.88
CA SER A 210 4.29 -5.38 16.04
C SER A 210 3.41 -4.59 16.99
N ASP A 211 4.00 -3.66 17.75
CA ASP A 211 3.24 -2.72 18.59
C ASP A 211 2.46 -1.73 17.72
N CYS A 212 3.11 -1.30 16.62
CA CYS A 212 2.52 -0.37 15.66
C CYS A 212 2.71 -0.88 14.23
N PRO A 213 1.65 -1.07 13.45
CA PRO A 213 1.77 -1.62 12.10
C PRO A 213 2.46 -0.67 11.12
N PHE A 214 2.51 0.64 11.42
CA PHE A 214 3.07 1.66 10.53
C PHE A 214 4.56 1.93 10.79
N TYR A 215 4.99 1.98 12.06
CA TYR A 215 6.38 2.34 12.41
C TYR A 215 7.30 1.15 12.58
N GLU A 216 6.77 -0.03 12.89
CA GLU A 216 7.54 -1.20 13.34
C GLU A 216 7.51 -2.35 12.34
N GLN A 217 7.50 -2.04 11.07
CA GLN A 217 7.39 -3.03 9.99
C GLN A 217 8.62 -3.92 9.81
N LEU A 218 9.76 -3.54 10.36
CA LEU A 218 11.06 -4.19 10.14
C LEU A 218 11.67 -4.79 11.41
N GLN A 219 10.87 -5.05 12.42
CA GLN A 219 11.35 -5.71 13.64
C GLN A 219 11.33 -7.21 13.55
#